data_a8ad5e66dea0bf20a310927cf6af9a6e
#
_entry.id   a8ad5e66dea0bf20a310927cf6af9a6e
#
_cell.length_a   1.000
_cell.length_b   1.000
_cell.length_c   1.000
_cell.angle_alpha   90.00
_cell.angle_beta   90.00
_cell.angle_gamma   90.00
#
_symmetry.space_group_name_H-M   'P 1'
#
loop_
_entity.id
_entity.type
_entity.pdbx_description
1 polymer ?
#
loop_
_entity_poly.entity_id
_entity_poly.type
_entity_poly.pdbx_seq_one_letter_code
_entity_poly.pdbx_strand_id
1 'polypeptide(L)'
;VDLHVHSTCSDGTFTPEELVDYAMEKGLRAFALTDHDTVNGLDRAIRYAEGSPADAPSPQVPEVIPGIELSTEYQGKDIHMVGLFIDYHQPDFAHYLEDFIHSRENRNEKMCALLREHDIDITYEALLAEFPGAVITRAHFARYLLSHGYIQSMKEAFDRYVGDHCPCFVPREKVTPAQAVELILGAGGVPVLAHPI
;
A
#
# COMPACT_ATOMS: atom_id res chain seq x y z
N VAL A 1 -10.62 8.20 15.27
CA VAL A 1 -10.57 7.50 13.99
C VAL A 1 -9.23 7.75 13.33
N ASP A 2 -8.76 6.79 12.52
CA ASP A 2 -7.64 6.94 11.60
C ASP A 2 -8.12 6.49 10.20
N LEU A 3 -7.98 7.35 9.20
CA LEU A 3 -8.53 7.09 7.86
C LEU A 3 -7.46 6.75 6.80
N HIS A 4 -6.22 6.51 7.23
CA HIS A 4 -5.12 6.18 6.31
C HIS A 4 -4.12 5.25 7.01
N VAL A 5 -4.39 3.93 6.94
CA VAL A 5 -3.63 2.89 7.63
C VAL A 5 -3.21 1.80 6.65
N HIS A 6 -1.97 1.33 6.78
CA HIS A 6 -1.40 0.26 5.95
C HIS A 6 -1.09 -0.99 6.77
N SER A 7 -1.35 -2.15 6.17
CA SER A 7 -1.00 -3.45 6.70
C SER A 7 0.22 -4.07 5.99
N THR A 8 0.59 -5.27 6.39
CA THR A 8 1.59 -6.10 5.67
C THR A 8 1.12 -6.58 4.30
N CYS A 9 -0.12 -6.31 3.89
CA CYS A 9 -0.57 -6.52 2.51
C CYS A 9 0.01 -5.48 1.55
N SER A 10 0.49 -4.36 2.06
CA SER A 10 1.36 -3.42 1.36
C SER A 10 2.63 -3.15 2.19
N ASP A 11 2.89 -1.95 2.63
CA ASP A 11 4.13 -1.56 3.30
C ASP A 11 3.99 -1.24 4.79
N GLY A 12 2.87 -1.57 5.40
CA GLY A 12 2.71 -1.56 6.84
C GLY A 12 3.56 -2.62 7.54
N THR A 13 3.58 -2.57 8.86
CA THR A 13 4.37 -3.51 9.70
C THR A 13 3.50 -4.47 10.48
N PHE A 14 2.21 -4.21 10.60
CA PHE A 14 1.23 -5.07 11.26
C PHE A 14 0.40 -5.83 10.23
N THR A 15 0.04 -7.06 10.54
CA THR A 15 -0.99 -7.78 9.77
C THR A 15 -2.34 -7.07 9.87
N PRO A 16 -3.30 -7.34 8.96
CA PRO A 16 -4.64 -6.78 9.08
C PRO A 16 -5.31 -7.05 10.43
N GLU A 17 -5.10 -8.23 11.00
CA GLU A 17 -5.62 -8.64 12.30
C GLU A 17 -4.96 -7.87 13.46
N GLU A 18 -3.62 -7.77 13.45
CA GLU A 18 -2.87 -6.99 14.44
C GLU A 18 -3.23 -5.50 14.41
N LEU A 19 -3.61 -4.95 13.26
CA LEU A 19 -4.11 -3.58 13.16
C LEU A 19 -5.44 -3.39 13.90
N VAL A 20 -6.35 -4.36 13.84
CA VAL A 20 -7.60 -4.33 14.61
C VAL A 20 -7.28 -4.34 16.10
N ASP A 21 -6.40 -5.22 16.57
CA ASP A 21 -5.99 -5.28 17.98
C ASP A 21 -5.31 -3.98 18.41
N TYR A 22 -4.44 -3.42 17.58
CA TYR A 22 -3.76 -2.16 17.86
C TYR A 22 -4.72 -0.97 17.89
N ALA A 23 -5.70 -0.93 16.99
CA ALA A 23 -6.74 0.09 17.00
C ALA A 23 -7.61 0.00 18.27
N MET A 24 -7.92 -1.24 18.73
CA MET A 24 -8.58 -1.48 20.02
C MET A 24 -7.74 -0.95 21.18
N GLU A 25 -6.44 -1.28 21.23
CA GLU A 25 -5.51 -0.80 22.27
C GLU A 25 -5.47 0.74 22.34
N LYS A 26 -5.48 1.39 21.16
CA LYS A 26 -5.46 2.86 21.05
C LYS A 26 -6.83 3.52 21.27
N GLY A 27 -7.88 2.74 21.50
CA GLY A 27 -9.24 3.25 21.71
C GLY A 27 -9.84 3.92 20.46
N LEU A 28 -9.42 3.49 19.27
CA LEU A 28 -10.03 3.97 18.03
C LEU A 28 -11.43 3.35 17.86
N ARG A 29 -12.39 4.16 17.43
CA ARG A 29 -13.75 3.70 17.14
C ARG A 29 -13.89 3.19 15.71
N ALA A 30 -13.02 3.64 14.81
CA ALA A 30 -12.94 3.19 13.43
C ALA A 30 -11.53 3.47 12.89
N PHE A 31 -11.11 2.69 11.90
CA PHE A 31 -9.98 3.01 11.04
C PHE A 31 -10.25 2.54 9.61
N ALA A 32 -9.66 3.23 8.63
CA ALA A 32 -9.71 2.77 7.24
C ALA A 32 -8.42 2.02 6.91
N LEU A 33 -8.56 0.78 6.47
CA LEU A 33 -7.45 0.03 5.91
C LEU A 33 -7.31 0.41 4.44
N THR A 34 -6.19 1.04 4.09
CA THR A 34 -5.95 1.70 2.81
C THR A 34 -4.63 1.25 2.18
N ASP A 35 -4.40 -0.05 2.13
CA ASP A 35 -3.19 -0.62 1.57
C ASP A 35 -2.94 -0.15 0.13
N HIS A 36 -1.66 0.00 -0.26
CA HIS A 36 -1.27 0.45 -1.59
C HIS A 36 -1.67 -0.54 -2.68
N ASP A 37 -2.54 -0.10 -3.59
CA ASP A 37 -2.99 -0.81 -4.81
C ASP A 37 -3.48 -2.25 -4.53
N THR A 38 -3.99 -2.53 -3.33
CA THR A 38 -4.55 -3.84 -2.97
C THR A 38 -5.68 -3.73 -1.96
N VAL A 39 -6.59 -4.68 -2.02
CA VAL A 39 -7.70 -4.85 -1.07
C VAL A 39 -7.58 -6.17 -0.28
N ASN A 40 -6.46 -6.91 -0.43
CA ASN A 40 -6.28 -8.25 0.13
C ASN A 40 -6.35 -8.30 1.66
N GLY A 41 -6.10 -7.18 2.35
CA GLY A 41 -6.20 -7.05 3.80
C GLY A 41 -7.61 -6.84 4.32
N LEU A 42 -8.54 -6.34 3.49
CA LEU A 42 -9.87 -5.88 3.92
C LEU A 42 -10.72 -7.00 4.53
N ASP A 43 -10.92 -8.10 3.79
CA ASP A 43 -11.69 -9.25 4.27
C ASP A 43 -11.14 -9.82 5.58
N ARG A 44 -9.82 -9.83 5.72
CA ARG A 44 -9.13 -10.34 6.92
C ARG A 44 -9.42 -9.45 8.13
N ALA A 45 -9.19 -8.14 7.99
CA ALA A 45 -9.43 -7.17 9.07
C ALA A 45 -10.92 -7.11 9.47
N ILE A 46 -11.82 -7.07 8.48
CA ILE A 46 -13.27 -6.98 8.71
C ILE A 46 -13.76 -8.23 9.44
N ARG A 47 -13.45 -9.44 8.94
CA ARG A 47 -13.88 -10.70 9.58
C ARG A 47 -13.29 -10.87 10.97
N TYR A 48 -12.04 -10.45 11.18
CA TYR A 48 -11.41 -10.49 12.49
C TYR A 48 -12.11 -9.55 13.48
N ALA A 49 -12.44 -8.33 13.07
CA ALA A 49 -13.19 -7.38 13.89
C ALA A 49 -14.61 -7.90 14.22
N GLU A 50 -15.32 -8.44 13.23
CA GLU A 50 -16.67 -9.02 13.42
C GLU A 50 -16.69 -10.26 14.33
N GLY A 51 -15.63 -11.07 14.28
CA GLY A 51 -15.45 -12.27 15.11
C GLY A 51 -14.97 -11.99 16.53
N SER A 52 -14.58 -10.77 16.84
CA SER A 52 -14.12 -10.38 18.17
C SER A 52 -15.29 -10.32 19.16
N PRO A 53 -15.15 -10.87 20.40
CA PRO A 53 -16.26 -10.94 21.36
C PRO A 53 -16.76 -9.54 21.72
N ALA A 54 -18.02 -9.24 21.42
CA ALA A 54 -18.68 -7.99 21.80
C ALA A 54 -18.76 -7.77 23.33
N ASP A 55 -18.63 -8.85 24.11
CA ASP A 55 -18.71 -8.87 25.57
C ASP A 55 -17.34 -8.74 26.27
N ALA A 56 -16.26 -8.48 25.54
CA ALA A 56 -14.97 -8.19 26.19
C ALA A 56 -15.11 -6.94 27.08
N PRO A 57 -14.66 -7.00 28.35
CA PRO A 57 -14.74 -5.83 29.23
C PRO A 57 -13.75 -4.74 28.82
N SER A 58 -14.01 -4.06 27.70
CA SER A 58 -13.14 -3.01 27.06
C SER A 58 -11.91 -3.54 26.30
N PRO A 59 -11.54 -2.96 25.18
CA PRO A 59 -12.08 -1.80 24.47
C PRO A 59 -13.08 -2.19 23.37
N GLN A 60 -13.88 -1.20 22.93
CA GLN A 60 -14.84 -1.38 21.83
C GLN A 60 -14.09 -1.79 20.55
N VAL A 61 -14.58 -2.86 19.88
CA VAL A 61 -14.04 -3.28 18.58
C VAL A 61 -14.22 -2.15 17.57
N PRO A 62 -13.15 -1.73 16.87
CA PRO A 62 -13.25 -0.65 15.90
C PRO A 62 -13.98 -1.08 14.64
N GLU A 63 -14.73 -0.19 14.04
CA GLU A 63 -15.21 -0.34 12.68
C GLU A 63 -14.04 -0.31 11.70
N VAL A 64 -13.93 -1.33 10.84
CA VAL A 64 -12.97 -1.34 9.73
C VAL A 64 -13.65 -0.76 8.50
N ILE A 65 -13.21 0.43 8.09
CA ILE A 65 -13.69 1.11 6.89
C ILE A 65 -12.93 0.54 5.69
N PRO A 66 -13.65 -0.03 4.69
CA PRO A 66 -12.98 -0.50 3.49
C PRO A 66 -12.41 0.67 2.68
N GLY A 67 -11.11 0.60 2.42
CA GLY A 67 -10.39 1.64 1.68
C GLY A 67 -9.28 1.07 0.82
N ILE A 68 -8.63 1.93 0.10
CA ILE A 68 -7.44 1.66 -0.72
C ILE A 68 -6.64 2.94 -0.90
N GLU A 69 -5.32 2.86 -1.03
CA GLU A 69 -4.50 3.95 -1.52
C GLU A 69 -3.98 3.63 -2.94
N LEU A 70 -4.54 4.32 -3.93
CA LEU A 70 -4.13 4.16 -5.32
C LEU A 70 -2.93 5.05 -5.62
N SER A 71 -1.83 4.42 -6.07
CA SER A 71 -0.65 5.14 -6.50
C SER A 71 -0.81 5.60 -7.93
N THR A 72 -0.76 6.88 -8.17
CA THR A 72 -0.95 7.52 -9.48
C THR A 72 0.26 8.38 -9.84
N GLU A 73 0.33 8.83 -11.09
CA GLU A 73 1.37 9.72 -11.57
C GLU A 73 0.75 10.94 -12.25
N TYR A 74 1.30 12.11 -11.94
CA TYR A 74 0.95 13.36 -12.61
C TYR A 74 2.19 14.23 -12.84
N GLN A 75 2.49 14.52 -14.10
CA GLN A 75 3.64 15.34 -14.50
C GLN A 75 5.00 14.84 -13.95
N GLY A 76 5.20 13.51 -13.94
CA GLY A 76 6.43 12.90 -13.45
C GLY A 76 6.55 12.81 -11.92
N LYS A 77 5.45 13.09 -11.20
CA LYS A 77 5.42 12.98 -9.73
C LYS A 77 4.43 11.91 -9.29
N ASP A 78 4.81 11.15 -8.27
CA ASP A 78 3.87 10.25 -7.60
C ASP A 78 2.81 11.07 -6.84
N ILE A 79 1.55 10.77 -7.11
CA ILE A 79 0.39 11.34 -6.43
C ILE A 79 -0.44 10.16 -5.92
N HIS A 80 -0.80 10.18 -4.65
CA HIS A 80 -1.61 9.11 -4.09
C HIS A 80 -3.05 9.56 -3.85
N MET A 81 -3.99 8.68 -4.20
CA MET A 81 -5.42 8.89 -4.00
C MET A 81 -5.99 7.83 -3.07
N VAL A 82 -6.45 8.24 -1.90
CA VAL A 82 -7.15 7.35 -0.97
C VAL A 82 -8.61 7.24 -1.38
N GLY A 83 -9.10 6.01 -1.51
CA GLY A 83 -10.51 5.69 -1.61
C GLY A 83 -11.03 5.22 -0.27
N LEU A 84 -12.10 5.80 0.23
CA LEU A 84 -12.78 5.39 1.46
C LEU A 84 -14.17 4.87 1.15
N PHE A 85 -14.65 3.91 1.95
CA PHE A 85 -15.99 3.30 1.82
C PHE A 85 -16.22 2.64 0.45
N ILE A 86 -15.19 2.08 -0.15
CA ILE A 86 -15.28 1.42 -1.46
C ILE A 86 -16.03 0.09 -1.37
N ASP A 87 -16.87 -0.20 -2.37
CA ASP A 87 -17.35 -1.56 -2.62
C ASP A 87 -16.29 -2.33 -3.44
N TYR A 88 -15.35 -2.93 -2.75
CA TYR A 88 -14.21 -3.64 -3.35
C TYR A 88 -14.58 -5.01 -3.94
N HIS A 89 -15.83 -5.45 -3.80
CA HIS A 89 -16.36 -6.65 -4.44
C HIS A 89 -16.94 -6.39 -5.83
N GLN A 90 -17.02 -5.14 -6.28
CA GLN A 90 -17.50 -4.83 -7.60
C GLN A 90 -16.56 -5.42 -8.69
N PRO A 91 -17.09 -6.16 -9.68
CA PRO A 91 -16.24 -6.78 -10.72
C PRO A 91 -15.39 -5.78 -11.51
N ASP A 92 -15.96 -4.63 -11.84
CA ASP A 92 -15.25 -3.58 -12.58
C ASP A 92 -14.09 -3.02 -11.76
N PHE A 93 -14.28 -2.81 -10.46
CA PHE A 93 -13.23 -2.36 -9.57
C PHE A 93 -12.08 -3.38 -9.49
N ALA A 94 -12.40 -4.67 -9.33
CA ALA A 94 -11.39 -5.73 -9.29
C ALA A 94 -10.58 -5.80 -10.58
N HIS A 95 -11.25 -5.71 -11.74
CA HIS A 95 -10.58 -5.72 -13.05
C HIS A 95 -9.62 -4.55 -13.25
N TYR A 96 -10.05 -3.32 -12.91
CA TYR A 96 -9.17 -2.15 -13.00
C TYR A 96 -8.01 -2.22 -12.01
N LEU A 97 -8.21 -2.82 -10.84
CA LEU A 97 -7.15 -3.00 -9.86
C LEU A 97 -6.05 -3.95 -10.36
N GLU A 98 -6.38 -4.96 -11.16
CA GLU A 98 -5.40 -5.83 -11.82
C GLU A 98 -4.44 -5.03 -12.71
N ASP A 99 -4.93 -4.07 -13.49
CA ASP A 99 -4.09 -3.20 -14.33
C ASP A 99 -3.09 -2.39 -13.48
N PHE A 100 -3.52 -1.90 -12.32
CA PHE A 100 -2.65 -1.19 -11.37
C PHE A 100 -1.54 -2.10 -10.83
N ILE A 101 -1.89 -3.34 -10.47
CA ILE A 101 -0.94 -4.33 -9.94
C ILE A 101 0.10 -4.66 -11.01
N HIS A 102 -0.33 -5.01 -12.24
CA HIS A 102 0.59 -5.34 -13.33
C HIS A 102 1.51 -4.16 -13.73
N SER A 103 0.99 -2.94 -13.75
CA SER A 103 1.81 -1.75 -13.99
C SER A 103 2.90 -1.59 -12.91
N ARG A 104 2.57 -1.93 -11.65
CA ARG A 104 3.53 -1.89 -10.54
C ARG A 104 4.59 -2.98 -10.67
N GLU A 105 4.20 -4.21 -10.99
CA GLU A 105 5.12 -5.33 -11.18
C GLU A 105 6.17 -5.02 -12.26
N ASN A 106 5.71 -4.59 -13.44
CA ASN A 106 6.60 -4.18 -14.54
C ASN A 106 7.58 -3.07 -14.13
N ARG A 107 7.12 -2.07 -13.36
CA ARG A 107 7.99 -1.04 -12.82
C ARG A 107 9.02 -1.61 -11.86
N ASN A 108 8.62 -2.50 -10.96
CA ASN A 108 9.48 -3.07 -9.93
C ASN A 108 10.60 -3.93 -10.55
N GLU A 109 10.30 -4.71 -11.59
CA GLU A 109 11.31 -5.46 -12.36
C GLU A 109 12.35 -4.53 -12.99
N LYS A 110 11.89 -3.43 -13.62
CA LYS A 110 12.79 -2.40 -14.18
C LYS A 110 13.67 -1.76 -13.09
N MET A 111 13.10 -1.45 -11.91
CA MET A 111 13.86 -0.92 -10.78
C MET A 111 14.91 -1.91 -10.28
N CYS A 112 14.58 -3.21 -10.18
CA CYS A 112 15.56 -4.25 -9.84
C CYS A 112 16.71 -4.30 -10.86
N ALA A 113 16.41 -4.16 -12.16
CA ALA A 113 17.44 -4.13 -13.20
C ALA A 113 18.39 -2.93 -13.00
N LEU A 114 17.86 -1.73 -12.78
CA LEU A 114 18.66 -0.53 -12.52
C LEU A 114 19.50 -0.64 -11.24
N LEU A 115 18.94 -1.20 -10.16
CA LEU A 115 19.69 -1.40 -8.92
C LEU A 115 20.86 -2.36 -9.11
N ARG A 116 20.73 -3.41 -9.94
CA ARG A 116 21.85 -4.30 -10.29
C ARG A 116 22.96 -3.58 -11.06
N GLU A 117 22.66 -2.57 -11.88
CA GLU A 117 23.65 -1.72 -12.54
C GLU A 117 24.46 -0.86 -11.53
N HIS A 118 23.96 -0.74 -10.29
CA HIS A 118 24.61 -0.08 -9.16
C HIS A 118 25.22 -1.07 -8.15
N ASP A 119 25.58 -2.27 -8.59
CA ASP A 119 26.20 -3.34 -7.76
C ASP A 119 25.34 -3.80 -6.57
N ILE A 120 24.00 -3.68 -6.68
CA ILE A 120 23.04 -4.14 -5.70
C ILE A 120 22.41 -5.46 -6.18
N ASP A 121 22.71 -6.56 -5.49
CA ASP A 121 22.15 -7.88 -5.84
C ASP A 121 20.70 -7.98 -5.36
N ILE A 122 19.76 -7.68 -6.28
CA ILE A 122 18.33 -7.69 -6.03
C ILE A 122 17.55 -8.20 -7.23
N THR A 123 16.56 -9.06 -6.98
CA THR A 123 15.57 -9.49 -7.98
C THR A 123 14.17 -9.27 -7.46
N TYR A 124 13.19 -9.26 -8.35
CA TYR A 124 11.79 -9.10 -7.94
C TYR A 124 11.31 -10.32 -7.14
N GLU A 125 11.78 -11.53 -7.50
CA GLU A 125 11.52 -12.76 -6.76
C GLU A 125 12.09 -12.73 -5.35
N ALA A 126 13.28 -12.15 -5.16
CA ALA A 126 13.88 -11.98 -3.82
C ALA A 126 13.03 -11.04 -2.94
N LEU A 127 12.51 -9.95 -3.52
CA LEU A 127 11.58 -9.07 -2.81
C LEU A 127 10.28 -9.79 -2.43
N LEU A 128 9.67 -10.54 -3.36
CA LEU A 128 8.46 -11.31 -3.07
C LEU A 128 8.69 -12.38 -1.99
N ALA A 129 9.89 -12.98 -1.95
CA ALA A 129 10.25 -13.97 -0.93
C ALA A 129 10.45 -13.33 0.46
N GLU A 130 11.01 -12.11 0.52
CA GLU A 130 11.20 -11.39 1.79
C GLU A 130 9.91 -10.75 2.32
N PHE A 131 8.99 -10.37 1.42
CA PHE A 131 7.70 -9.73 1.74
C PHE A 131 6.53 -10.54 1.17
N PRO A 132 6.27 -11.75 1.69
CA PRO A 132 5.28 -12.64 1.12
C PRO A 132 3.86 -12.07 1.23
N GLY A 133 3.14 -12.07 0.11
CA GLY A 133 1.76 -11.59 0.03
C GLY A 133 1.59 -10.07 0.02
N ALA A 134 2.68 -9.30 0.07
CA ALA A 134 2.64 -7.85 0.00
C ALA A 134 2.67 -7.36 -1.46
N VAL A 135 1.97 -6.26 -1.72
CA VAL A 135 2.18 -5.45 -2.93
C VAL A 135 3.48 -4.66 -2.75
N ILE A 136 4.49 -4.98 -3.54
CA ILE A 136 5.82 -4.39 -3.40
C ILE A 136 5.83 -2.90 -3.74
N THR A 137 6.15 -2.07 -2.75
CA THR A 137 6.29 -0.61 -2.85
C THR A 137 7.77 -0.20 -2.81
N ARG A 138 8.09 1.09 -3.03
CA ARG A 138 9.45 1.60 -2.87
C ARG A 138 9.98 1.47 -1.43
N ALA A 139 9.10 1.44 -0.44
CA ALA A 139 9.48 1.19 0.94
C ALA A 139 10.05 -0.23 1.13
N HIS A 140 9.54 -1.23 0.41
CA HIS A 140 10.11 -2.58 0.43
C HIS A 140 11.52 -2.63 -0.18
N PHE A 141 11.76 -1.94 -1.30
CA PHE A 141 13.11 -1.78 -1.83
C PHE A 141 14.06 -1.18 -0.79
N ALA A 142 13.62 -0.11 -0.13
CA ALA A 142 14.43 0.54 0.90
C ALA A 142 14.69 -0.39 2.11
N ARG A 143 13.69 -1.17 2.54
CA ARG A 143 13.86 -2.18 3.60
C ARG A 143 14.84 -3.28 3.18
N TYR A 144 14.71 -3.80 1.95
CA TYR A 144 15.63 -4.79 1.40
C TYR A 144 17.06 -4.27 1.36
N LEU A 145 17.27 -3.07 0.84
CA LEU A 145 18.60 -2.45 0.78
C LEU A 145 19.21 -2.27 2.18
N LEU A 146 18.38 -1.91 3.17
CA LEU A 146 18.81 -1.73 4.54
C LEU A 146 19.15 -3.07 5.21
N SER A 147 18.29 -4.10 5.09
CA SER A 147 18.48 -5.41 5.70
C SER A 147 19.69 -6.14 5.13
N HIS A 148 20.02 -5.91 3.85
CA HIS A 148 21.18 -6.49 3.18
C HIS A 148 22.47 -5.64 3.26
N GLY A 149 22.43 -4.50 3.99
CA GLY A 149 23.62 -3.70 4.27
C GLY A 149 24.11 -2.81 3.14
N TYR A 150 23.30 -2.58 2.10
CA TYR A 150 23.64 -1.67 0.99
C TYR A 150 23.54 -0.20 1.38
N ILE A 151 22.76 0.10 2.42
CA ILE A 151 22.51 1.47 2.94
C ILE A 151 22.48 1.46 4.47
N GLN A 152 22.55 2.64 5.09
CA GLN A 152 22.54 2.81 6.54
C GLN A 152 21.19 3.31 7.09
N SER A 153 20.28 3.78 6.23
CA SER A 153 18.96 4.26 6.64
C SER A 153 17.97 4.18 5.48
N MET A 154 16.69 4.08 5.82
CA MET A 154 15.58 4.16 4.84
C MET A 154 15.67 5.44 4.02
N LYS A 155 15.98 6.58 4.66
CA LYS A 155 16.14 7.86 3.98
C LYS A 155 17.21 7.80 2.90
N GLU A 156 18.34 7.13 3.14
CA GLU A 156 19.41 6.99 2.15
C GLU A 156 18.96 6.26 0.88
N ALA A 157 18.07 5.26 0.99
CA ALA A 157 17.50 4.59 -0.17
C ALA A 157 16.77 5.58 -1.09
N PHE A 158 15.94 6.43 -0.51
CA PHE A 158 15.18 7.44 -1.25
C PHE A 158 16.06 8.56 -1.79
N ASP A 159 17.08 8.98 -1.05
CA ASP A 159 17.99 10.05 -1.48
C ASP A 159 18.94 9.62 -2.61
N ARG A 160 19.31 8.32 -2.70
CA ARG A 160 20.35 7.83 -3.60
C ARG A 160 19.88 6.94 -4.73
N TYR A 161 18.79 6.16 -4.52
CA TYR A 161 18.42 5.09 -5.45
C TYR A 161 16.98 5.16 -5.94
N VAL A 162 15.99 5.11 -5.04
CA VAL A 162 14.61 4.82 -5.39
C VAL A 162 13.65 6.02 -5.27
N GLY A 163 14.14 7.17 -4.79
CA GLY A 163 13.37 8.41 -4.71
C GLY A 163 13.17 9.05 -6.07
N ASP A 164 12.27 10.01 -6.15
CA ASP A 164 12.00 10.76 -7.37
C ASP A 164 13.29 11.42 -7.90
N HIS A 165 13.53 11.31 -9.20
CA HIS A 165 14.75 11.77 -9.89
C HIS A 165 16.06 11.02 -9.55
N CYS A 166 16.01 9.95 -8.74
CA CYS A 166 17.15 9.09 -8.47
C CYS A 166 17.39 8.09 -9.60
N PRO A 167 18.63 7.55 -9.75
CA PRO A 167 19.03 6.75 -10.90
C PRO A 167 18.24 5.45 -11.08
N CYS A 168 17.73 4.87 -10.00
CA CYS A 168 16.93 3.63 -10.03
C CYS A 168 15.42 3.89 -9.95
N PHE A 169 15.00 5.15 -10.04
CA PHE A 169 13.56 5.48 -10.10
C PHE A 169 13.01 5.16 -11.49
N VAL A 170 11.89 4.45 -11.49
CA VAL A 170 11.10 4.20 -12.70
C VAL A 170 9.69 4.72 -12.46
N PRO A 171 9.20 5.69 -13.29
CA PRO A 171 7.83 6.17 -13.17
C PRO A 171 6.83 5.05 -13.52
N ARG A 172 5.64 5.11 -12.94
CA ARG A 172 4.55 4.20 -13.32
C ARG A 172 3.95 4.63 -14.65
N GLU A 173 3.65 3.65 -15.49
CA GLU A 173 2.97 3.93 -16.74
C GLU A 173 1.47 4.14 -16.49
N LYS A 174 0.97 5.34 -16.84
CA LYS A 174 -0.42 5.63 -17.21
C LYS A 174 -1.54 5.54 -16.16
N VAL A 175 -1.26 5.55 -14.89
CA VAL A 175 -2.35 5.72 -13.91
C VAL A 175 -2.38 7.16 -13.43
N THR A 176 -3.39 7.91 -13.84
CA THR A 176 -3.57 9.32 -13.47
C THR A 176 -4.46 9.47 -12.24
N PRO A 177 -4.34 10.58 -11.48
CA PRO A 177 -5.26 10.88 -10.39
C PRO A 177 -6.73 10.92 -10.83
N ALA A 178 -7.01 11.38 -12.06
CA ALA A 178 -8.37 11.41 -12.61
C ALA A 178 -8.96 9.99 -12.74
N GLN A 179 -8.19 9.04 -13.28
CA GLN A 179 -8.61 7.64 -13.37
C GLN A 179 -8.83 7.01 -12.00
N ALA A 180 -7.96 7.31 -11.01
CA ALA A 180 -8.16 6.86 -9.64
C ALA A 180 -9.45 7.41 -9.02
N VAL A 181 -9.75 8.69 -9.23
CA VAL A 181 -11.01 9.31 -8.79
C VAL A 181 -12.22 8.62 -9.43
N GLU A 182 -12.19 8.38 -10.75
CA GLU A 182 -13.27 7.69 -11.46
C GLU A 182 -13.48 6.26 -10.94
N LEU A 183 -12.37 5.53 -10.68
CA LEU A 183 -12.42 4.18 -10.15
C LEU A 183 -13.03 4.16 -8.73
N ILE A 184 -12.59 5.05 -7.84
CA ILE A 184 -13.10 5.14 -6.47
C ILE A 184 -14.58 5.50 -6.45
N LEU A 185 -14.99 6.49 -7.26
CA LEU A 185 -16.40 6.89 -7.39
C LEU A 185 -17.25 5.77 -8.00
N GLY A 186 -16.72 5.05 -8.99
CA GLY A 186 -17.37 3.89 -9.59
C GLY A 186 -17.62 2.77 -8.57
N ALA A 187 -16.73 2.61 -7.59
CA ALA A 187 -16.90 1.70 -6.45
C ALA A 187 -17.78 2.27 -5.32
N GLY A 188 -18.47 3.39 -5.53
CA GLY A 188 -19.30 4.03 -4.51
C GLY A 188 -18.53 4.72 -3.39
N GLY A 189 -17.21 4.79 -3.50
CA GLY A 189 -16.32 5.35 -2.49
C GLY A 189 -16.15 6.85 -2.57
N VAL A 190 -15.39 7.39 -1.61
CA VAL A 190 -15.05 8.81 -1.51
C VAL A 190 -13.55 8.99 -1.80
N PRO A 191 -13.16 9.64 -2.92
CA PRO A 191 -11.76 9.91 -3.22
C PRO A 191 -11.21 11.07 -2.39
N VAL A 192 -10.00 10.88 -1.86
CA VAL A 192 -9.27 11.85 -1.05
C VAL A 192 -7.84 11.95 -1.57
N LEU A 193 -7.32 13.16 -1.78
CA LEU A 193 -5.91 13.36 -2.10
C LEU A 193 -5.07 13.07 -0.85
N ALA A 194 -4.20 12.06 -0.93
CA ALA A 194 -3.34 11.69 0.17
C ALA A 194 -2.16 12.67 0.32
N HIS A 195 -1.77 12.96 1.59
CA HIS A 195 -0.57 13.74 1.98
C HIS A 195 -0.15 14.82 0.96
N PRO A 196 -1.05 15.77 0.58
CA PRO A 196 -0.73 16.83 -0.37
C PRO A 196 0.27 17.80 0.29
N ILE A 197 1.47 17.92 -0.28
CA ILE A 197 2.50 18.88 0.14
C ILE A 197 3.00 19.65 -1.08
#